data_984e7f50926db66e60b21d71101c4b67
#
_entry.id   984e7f50926db66e60b21d71101c4b67
#
_cell.length_a   1.000
_cell.length_b   1.000
_cell.length_c   1.000
_cell.angle_alpha   90.00
_cell.angle_beta   90.00
_cell.angle_gamma   90.00
#
_symmetry.space_group_name_H-M   'P 1'
#
loop_
_entity.id
_entity.type
_entity.pdbx_description
1 polymer ?
#
loop_
_entity_poly.entity_id
_entity_poly.type
_entity_poly.pdbx_seq_one_letter_code
_entity_poly.pdbx_strand_id
1 'polypeptide(L)'
;MKIRNGNIHDLNSLKQLGENTWKQFEKDLSNENWDILSSNLSNENLYKDLLQNSTSFVCENGTGDLIGMSFLVASGNPTEIYNEKQCYIRFVTVSEKYKGLNIGQKLTEECIEFARKNGEKKIALHTSEFMDKARYIYEKLGFKIIKEIEPRYGKKYWLYEMSL
;
A
#
# COMPACT_ATOMS: atom_id res chain seq x y z
N MET A 1 -12.23 12.65 9.92
CA MET A 1 -11.56 11.74 8.99
C MET A 1 -12.60 10.80 8.39
N LYS A 2 -12.57 10.65 7.08
CA LYS A 2 -13.53 9.83 6.32
C LYS A 2 -12.76 8.97 5.32
N ILE A 3 -13.08 7.68 5.24
CA ILE A 3 -12.58 6.80 4.18
C ILE A 3 -13.65 6.68 3.10
N ARG A 4 -13.22 6.76 1.85
CA ARG A 4 -14.04 6.57 0.64
C ARG A 4 -13.24 5.89 -0.47
N ASN A 5 -13.91 5.49 -1.53
CA ASN A 5 -13.21 5.07 -2.75
C ASN A 5 -12.52 6.27 -3.41
N GLY A 6 -11.33 6.03 -3.92
CA GLY A 6 -10.60 6.98 -4.76
C GLY A 6 -11.17 7.02 -6.17
N ASN A 7 -10.88 8.10 -6.89
CA ASN A 7 -11.27 8.29 -8.28
C ASN A 7 -10.21 9.12 -9.04
N ILE A 8 -10.41 9.32 -10.33
CA ILE A 8 -9.42 10.00 -11.18
C ILE A 8 -9.11 11.45 -10.75
N HIS A 9 -10.04 12.13 -10.10
CA HIS A 9 -9.82 13.49 -9.60
C HIS A 9 -8.84 13.53 -8.42
N ASP A 10 -8.59 12.38 -7.77
CA ASP A 10 -7.63 12.24 -6.67
C ASP A 10 -6.19 12.11 -7.15
N LEU A 11 -5.95 11.91 -8.45
CA LEU A 11 -4.66 11.56 -9.04
C LEU A 11 -3.49 12.42 -8.53
N ASN A 12 -3.62 13.74 -8.61
CA ASN A 12 -2.56 14.64 -8.16
C ASN A 12 -2.30 14.55 -6.65
N SER A 13 -3.37 14.45 -5.87
CA SER A 13 -3.28 14.33 -4.40
C SER A 13 -2.66 13.01 -3.97
N LEU A 14 -2.98 11.91 -4.67
CA LEU A 14 -2.37 10.58 -4.44
C LEU A 14 -0.86 10.60 -4.73
N LYS A 15 -0.46 11.19 -5.86
CA LYS A 15 0.95 11.35 -6.21
C LYS A 15 1.70 12.16 -5.15
N GLN A 16 1.18 13.34 -4.79
CA GLN A 16 1.78 14.18 -3.76
C GLN A 16 1.88 13.46 -2.40
N LEU A 17 0.84 12.72 -2.02
CA LEU A 17 0.85 11.94 -0.79
C LEU A 17 1.94 10.86 -0.81
N GLY A 18 2.08 10.15 -1.93
CA GLY A 18 3.14 9.16 -2.14
C GLY A 18 4.52 9.78 -2.02
N GLU A 19 4.83 10.79 -2.82
CA GLU A 19 6.13 11.48 -2.84
C GLU A 19 6.49 12.02 -1.45
N ASN A 20 5.59 12.76 -0.81
CA ASN A 20 5.85 13.40 0.48
C ASN A 20 6.03 12.39 1.62
N THR A 21 5.24 11.32 1.64
CA THR A 21 5.29 10.35 2.73
C THR A 21 6.51 9.45 2.64
N TRP A 22 6.86 8.98 1.43
CA TRP A 22 7.98 8.08 1.24
C TRP A 22 9.34 8.75 1.39
N LYS A 23 9.41 10.07 1.29
CA LYS A 23 10.64 10.84 1.53
C LYS A 23 11.26 10.58 2.89
N GLN A 24 10.49 10.16 3.90
CA GLN A 24 11.01 9.76 5.21
C GLN A 24 12.03 8.63 5.13
N PHE A 25 11.95 7.77 4.10
CA PHE A 25 12.82 6.61 3.92
C PHE A 25 14.10 6.91 3.09
N GLU A 26 14.28 8.12 2.61
CA GLU A 26 15.47 8.54 1.86
C GLU A 26 16.76 8.19 2.62
N LYS A 27 16.79 8.43 3.92
CA LYS A 27 17.94 8.14 4.80
C LYS A 27 18.20 6.65 5.01
N ASP A 28 17.22 5.79 4.77
CA ASP A 28 17.32 4.33 4.96
C ASP A 28 17.85 3.61 3.71
N LEU A 29 17.96 4.32 2.58
CA LEU A 29 18.37 3.81 1.29
C LEU A 29 19.67 4.44 0.81
N SER A 30 20.38 3.76 -0.09
CA SER A 30 21.48 4.39 -0.84
C SER A 30 20.92 5.47 -1.77
N ASN A 31 21.75 6.43 -2.17
CA ASN A 31 21.33 7.49 -3.12
C ASN A 31 20.77 6.89 -4.41
N GLU A 32 21.44 5.87 -4.97
CA GLU A 32 20.99 5.17 -6.17
C GLU A 32 19.61 4.53 -6.00
N ASN A 33 19.40 3.80 -4.91
CA ASN A 33 18.11 3.15 -4.61
C ASN A 33 17.01 4.18 -4.34
N TRP A 34 17.34 5.28 -3.68
CA TRP A 34 16.40 6.38 -3.48
C TRP A 34 16.00 7.05 -4.80
N ASP A 35 16.94 7.28 -5.71
CA ASP A 35 16.67 7.86 -7.02
C ASP A 35 15.71 6.98 -7.83
N ILE A 36 15.88 5.66 -7.79
CA ILE A 36 14.97 4.70 -8.44
C ILE A 36 13.58 4.78 -7.81
N LEU A 37 13.49 4.70 -6.48
CA LEU A 37 12.21 4.72 -5.77
C LEU A 37 11.48 6.04 -5.97
N SER A 38 12.15 7.17 -5.80
CA SER A 38 11.55 8.50 -5.95
C SER A 38 11.07 8.77 -7.38
N SER A 39 11.81 8.29 -8.38
CA SER A 39 11.39 8.34 -9.78
C SER A 39 10.10 7.55 -10.02
N ASN A 40 9.99 6.35 -9.44
CA ASN A 40 8.76 5.56 -9.52
C ASN A 40 7.57 6.26 -8.85
N LEU A 41 7.78 6.86 -7.68
CA LEU A 41 6.75 7.58 -6.93
C LEU A 41 6.28 8.86 -7.63
N SER A 42 7.15 9.47 -8.44
CA SER A 42 6.82 10.67 -9.25
C SER A 42 6.12 10.32 -10.56
N ASN A 43 6.08 9.04 -10.92
CA ASN A 43 5.45 8.61 -12.16
C ASN A 43 3.92 8.62 -12.05
N GLU A 44 3.28 9.57 -12.70
CA GLU A 44 1.82 9.72 -12.71
C GLU A 44 1.09 8.48 -13.24
N ASN A 45 1.70 7.75 -14.20
CA ASN A 45 1.11 6.55 -14.76
C ASN A 45 0.95 5.43 -13.74
N LEU A 46 1.81 5.38 -12.70
CA LEU A 46 1.65 4.45 -11.60
C LEU A 46 0.29 4.62 -10.91
N TYR A 47 -0.06 5.86 -10.59
CA TYR A 47 -1.32 6.16 -9.89
C TYR A 47 -2.54 6.03 -10.80
N LYS A 48 -2.41 6.36 -12.08
CA LYS A 48 -3.46 6.12 -13.09
C LYS A 48 -3.76 4.63 -13.21
N ASP A 49 -2.72 3.81 -13.32
CA ASP A 49 -2.86 2.35 -13.38
C ASP A 49 -3.53 1.79 -12.11
N LEU A 50 -3.08 2.23 -10.93
CA LEU A 50 -3.67 1.82 -9.67
C LEU A 50 -5.16 2.21 -9.56
N LEU A 51 -5.53 3.41 -9.98
CA LEU A 51 -6.93 3.85 -9.99
C LEU A 51 -7.81 3.09 -10.98
N GLN A 52 -7.24 2.67 -12.12
CA GLN A 52 -7.98 1.95 -13.17
C GLN A 52 -8.09 0.44 -12.91
N ASN A 53 -7.04 -0.17 -12.35
CA ASN A 53 -6.90 -1.62 -12.25
C ASN A 53 -6.97 -2.17 -10.83
N SER A 54 -7.40 -1.35 -9.86
CA SER A 54 -7.63 -1.78 -8.48
C SER A 54 -8.80 -1.06 -7.84
N THR A 55 -9.27 -1.58 -6.71
CA THR A 55 -10.17 -0.85 -5.82
C THR A 55 -9.33 0.02 -4.89
N SER A 56 -9.51 1.33 -4.98
CA SER A 56 -8.77 2.30 -4.19
C SER A 56 -9.57 2.78 -2.98
N PHE A 57 -8.91 2.90 -1.84
CA PHE A 57 -9.45 3.52 -0.63
C PHE A 57 -8.58 4.71 -0.26
N VAL A 58 -9.21 5.84 -0.02
CA VAL A 58 -8.54 7.08 0.39
C VAL A 58 -9.13 7.60 1.68
N CYS A 59 -8.28 8.15 2.53
CA CYS A 59 -8.69 8.79 3.77
C CYS A 59 -8.54 10.31 3.65
N GLU A 60 -9.62 11.03 3.94
CA GLU A 60 -9.65 12.50 3.97
C GLU A 60 -9.66 13.02 5.41
N ASN A 61 -9.01 14.17 5.61
CA ASN A 61 -9.15 14.94 6.85
C ASN A 61 -10.44 15.80 6.85
N GLY A 62 -10.61 16.65 7.86
CA GLY A 62 -11.78 17.54 7.98
C GLY A 62 -11.87 18.65 6.93
N THR A 63 -10.78 18.94 6.22
CA THR A 63 -10.69 19.94 5.15
C THR A 63 -10.76 19.34 3.74
N GLY A 64 -10.86 18.00 3.64
CA GLY A 64 -10.92 17.30 2.36
C GLY A 64 -9.56 16.93 1.76
N ASP A 65 -8.46 17.18 2.48
CA ASP A 65 -7.13 16.77 2.00
C ASP A 65 -6.95 15.26 2.14
N LEU A 66 -6.32 14.62 1.15
CA LEU A 66 -5.96 13.21 1.24
C LEU A 66 -4.78 13.02 2.19
N ILE A 67 -5.00 12.22 3.22
CA ILE A 67 -4.04 11.92 4.29
C ILE A 67 -3.66 10.45 4.37
N GLY A 68 -4.31 9.61 3.59
CA GLY A 68 -4.01 8.18 3.50
C GLY A 68 -4.57 7.57 2.22
N MET A 69 -3.94 6.49 1.76
CA MET A 69 -4.36 5.70 0.59
C MET A 69 -4.00 4.24 0.74
N SER A 70 -4.76 3.38 0.10
CA SER A 70 -4.46 1.97 -0.14
C SER A 70 -5.17 1.49 -1.41
N PHE A 71 -4.62 0.46 -2.05
CA PHE A 71 -5.16 -0.10 -3.29
C PHE A 71 -5.23 -1.61 -3.17
N LEU A 72 -6.38 -2.20 -3.55
CA LEU A 72 -6.60 -3.63 -3.57
C LEU A 72 -6.74 -4.11 -5.01
N VAL A 73 -5.81 -4.93 -5.45
CA VAL A 73 -5.88 -5.62 -6.75
C VAL A 73 -6.57 -6.96 -6.56
N ALA A 74 -7.59 -7.25 -7.35
CA ALA A 74 -8.34 -8.50 -7.30
C ALA A 74 -7.47 -9.71 -7.70
N SER A 75 -7.82 -10.90 -7.23
CA SER A 75 -7.24 -12.16 -7.72
C SER A 75 -7.44 -12.30 -9.24
N GLY A 76 -6.65 -13.15 -9.88
CA GLY A 76 -6.63 -13.24 -11.34
C GLY A 76 -5.69 -12.24 -12.02
N ASN A 77 -4.92 -11.47 -11.26
CA ASN A 77 -3.92 -10.51 -11.74
C ASN A 77 -2.52 -10.86 -11.20
N PRO A 78 -1.95 -12.02 -11.58
CA PRO A 78 -0.67 -12.48 -11.05
C PRO A 78 0.49 -11.54 -11.45
N THR A 79 1.51 -11.51 -10.60
CA THR A 79 2.77 -10.82 -10.83
C THR A 79 3.93 -11.77 -10.49
N GLU A 80 5.16 -11.29 -10.54
CA GLU A 80 6.33 -12.03 -10.05
C GLU A 80 6.27 -12.35 -8.54
N ILE A 81 5.46 -11.57 -7.76
CA ILE A 81 5.32 -11.72 -6.30
C ILE A 81 4.04 -12.48 -5.95
N TYR A 82 2.93 -12.16 -6.60
CA TYR A 82 1.60 -12.65 -6.27
C TYR A 82 1.12 -13.68 -7.28
N ASN A 83 0.55 -14.78 -6.78
CA ASN A 83 -0.04 -15.78 -7.66
C ASN A 83 -1.50 -15.43 -8.04
N GLU A 84 -2.04 -16.18 -9.00
CA GLU A 84 -3.37 -15.95 -9.55
C GLU A 84 -4.53 -16.06 -8.53
N LYS A 85 -4.31 -16.78 -7.42
CA LYS A 85 -5.34 -17.04 -6.40
C LYS A 85 -5.36 -16.02 -5.25
N GLN A 86 -4.47 -15.04 -5.30
CA GLN A 86 -4.34 -14.00 -4.27
C GLN A 86 -4.85 -12.67 -4.81
N CYS A 87 -5.76 -12.02 -4.09
CA CYS A 87 -5.85 -10.56 -4.18
C CYS A 87 -4.72 -9.94 -3.33
N TYR A 88 -4.33 -8.72 -3.59
CA TYR A 88 -3.21 -8.11 -2.88
C TYR A 88 -3.32 -6.61 -2.69
N ILE A 89 -2.81 -6.16 -1.55
CA ILE A 89 -2.80 -4.74 -1.18
C ILE A 89 -1.50 -4.09 -1.68
N ARG A 90 -1.65 -2.90 -2.24
CA ARG A 90 -0.53 -2.04 -2.64
C ARG A 90 -0.65 -0.66 -2.02
N PHE A 91 0.51 -0.04 -1.76
CA PHE A 91 0.59 1.38 -1.37
C PHE A 91 -0.26 1.78 -0.17
N VAL A 92 -0.18 1.05 0.94
CA VAL A 92 -0.73 1.58 2.20
C VAL A 92 0.16 2.73 2.66
N THR A 93 -0.30 3.94 2.46
CA THR A 93 0.46 5.16 2.71
C THR A 93 -0.36 6.10 3.59
N VAL A 94 0.26 6.65 4.63
CA VAL A 94 -0.37 7.63 5.54
C VAL A 94 0.58 8.80 5.74
N SER A 95 0.07 10.01 5.55
CA SER A 95 0.83 11.23 5.79
C SER A 95 1.44 11.25 7.19
N GLU A 96 2.72 11.64 7.27
CA GLU A 96 3.48 11.67 8.53
C GLU A 96 2.80 12.50 9.62
N LYS A 97 2.13 13.60 9.24
CA LYS A 97 1.40 14.49 10.15
C LYS A 97 0.25 13.79 10.87
N TYR A 98 -0.22 12.66 10.34
CA TYR A 98 -1.37 11.90 10.84
C TYR A 98 -0.98 10.51 11.35
N LYS A 99 0.31 10.28 11.60
CA LYS A 99 0.80 9.04 12.22
C LYS A 99 0.21 8.85 13.62
N GLY A 100 0.00 7.60 14.02
CA GLY A 100 -0.55 7.26 15.34
C GLY A 100 -2.09 7.31 15.43
N LEU A 101 -2.79 7.74 14.39
CA LEU A 101 -4.26 7.79 14.35
C LEU A 101 -4.91 6.52 13.76
N ASN A 102 -4.16 5.43 13.66
CA ASN A 102 -4.60 4.12 13.15
C ASN A 102 -5.15 4.14 11.70
N ILE A 103 -4.82 5.17 10.91
CA ILE A 103 -5.31 5.31 9.53
C ILE A 103 -4.83 4.16 8.65
N GLY A 104 -3.55 3.78 8.75
CA GLY A 104 -2.99 2.66 8.00
C GLY A 104 -3.68 1.33 8.31
N GLN A 105 -3.98 1.08 9.59
CA GLN A 105 -4.75 -0.09 10.01
C GLN A 105 -6.15 -0.06 9.40
N LYS A 106 -6.88 1.05 9.51
CA LYS A 106 -8.24 1.19 8.95
C LYS A 106 -8.27 1.01 7.44
N LEU A 107 -7.31 1.58 6.70
CA LEU A 107 -7.20 1.39 5.25
C LEU A 107 -6.94 -0.07 4.88
N THR A 108 -6.14 -0.78 5.66
CA THR A 108 -5.91 -2.22 5.47
C THR A 108 -7.17 -3.02 5.79
N GLU A 109 -7.89 -2.67 6.86
CA GLU A 109 -9.17 -3.30 7.23
C GLU A 109 -10.23 -3.11 6.13
N GLU A 110 -10.33 -1.92 5.50
CA GLU A 110 -11.21 -1.69 4.35
C GLU A 110 -10.89 -2.62 3.17
N CYS A 111 -9.60 -2.82 2.88
CA CYS A 111 -9.19 -3.77 1.84
C CYS A 111 -9.62 -5.20 2.19
N ILE A 112 -9.41 -5.63 3.44
CA ILE A 112 -9.79 -6.98 3.94
C ILE A 112 -11.31 -7.17 3.84
N GLU A 113 -12.08 -6.23 4.34
CA GLU A 113 -13.55 -6.27 4.31
C GLU A 113 -14.09 -6.34 2.87
N PHE A 114 -13.55 -5.50 1.98
CA PHE A 114 -13.92 -5.49 0.58
C PHE A 114 -13.59 -6.82 -0.09
N ALA A 115 -12.40 -7.36 0.16
CA ALA A 115 -11.98 -8.65 -0.38
C ALA A 115 -12.92 -9.78 0.07
N ARG A 116 -13.27 -9.84 1.35
CA ARG A 116 -14.24 -10.82 1.89
C ARG A 116 -15.60 -10.72 1.22
N LYS A 117 -16.14 -9.49 1.10
CA LYS A 117 -17.45 -9.25 0.46
C LYS A 117 -17.48 -9.67 -1.00
N ASN A 118 -16.34 -9.62 -1.68
CA ASN A 118 -16.22 -10.03 -3.08
C ASN A 118 -15.79 -11.50 -3.27
N GLY A 119 -15.77 -12.29 -2.21
CA GLY A 119 -15.53 -13.73 -2.28
C GLY A 119 -14.07 -14.14 -2.46
N GLU A 120 -13.14 -13.22 -2.25
CA GLU A 120 -11.71 -13.52 -2.25
C GLU A 120 -11.37 -14.52 -1.12
N LYS A 121 -10.42 -15.41 -1.36
CA LYS A 121 -10.03 -16.46 -0.40
C LYS A 121 -8.74 -16.15 0.33
N LYS A 122 -7.87 -15.40 -0.32
CA LYS A 122 -6.55 -15.06 0.19
C LYS A 122 -6.22 -13.63 -0.17
N ILE A 123 -5.71 -12.89 0.81
CA ILE A 123 -5.22 -11.53 0.62
C ILE A 123 -3.73 -11.50 1.00
N ALA A 124 -2.94 -10.85 0.16
CA ALA A 124 -1.50 -10.77 0.32
C ALA A 124 -1.01 -9.32 0.27
N LEU A 125 0.20 -9.11 0.71
CA LEU A 125 0.96 -7.86 0.56
C LEU A 125 2.45 -8.18 0.68
N HIS A 126 3.30 -7.26 0.27
CA HIS A 126 4.73 -7.35 0.56
C HIS A 126 5.21 -6.09 1.28
N THR A 127 6.17 -6.26 2.17
CA THR A 127 6.74 -5.16 2.95
C THR A 127 8.19 -5.47 3.32
N SER A 128 8.91 -4.47 3.81
CA SER A 128 10.36 -4.50 3.98
C SER A 128 10.79 -4.43 5.44
N GLU A 129 12.05 -4.82 5.67
CA GLU A 129 12.72 -4.75 6.98
C GLU A 129 12.75 -3.35 7.59
N PHE A 130 12.74 -2.26 6.78
CA PHE A 130 12.73 -0.89 7.28
C PHE A 130 11.31 -0.32 7.53
N MET A 131 10.27 -1.13 7.34
CA MET A 131 8.87 -0.75 7.54
C MET A 131 8.26 -1.41 8.79
N ASP A 132 8.93 -1.33 9.94
CA ASP A 132 8.53 -2.03 11.18
C ASP A 132 7.11 -1.74 11.63
N LYS A 133 6.67 -0.47 11.53
CA LYS A 133 5.31 -0.08 11.93
C LYS A 133 4.24 -0.72 11.04
N ALA A 134 4.49 -0.80 9.75
CA ALA A 134 3.57 -1.45 8.80
C ALA A 134 3.52 -2.96 9.06
N ARG A 135 4.67 -3.60 9.26
CA ARG A 135 4.77 -5.02 9.61
C ARG A 135 3.98 -5.34 10.86
N TYR A 136 4.15 -4.55 11.93
CA TYR A 136 3.39 -4.72 13.17
C TYR A 136 1.87 -4.68 12.94
N ILE A 137 1.39 -3.72 12.13
CA ILE A 137 -0.04 -3.60 11.80
C ILE A 137 -0.52 -4.87 11.07
N TYR A 138 0.21 -5.33 10.05
CA TYR A 138 -0.18 -6.48 9.25
C TYR A 138 -0.20 -7.77 10.09
N GLU A 139 0.81 -8.02 10.90
CA GLU A 139 0.88 -9.16 11.79
C GLU A 139 -0.25 -9.16 12.82
N LYS A 140 -0.57 -7.98 13.39
CA LYS A 140 -1.70 -7.80 14.30
C LYS A 140 -3.05 -8.09 13.63
N LEU A 141 -3.20 -7.78 12.36
CA LEU A 141 -4.41 -8.06 11.56
C LEU A 141 -4.52 -9.54 11.13
N GLY A 142 -3.48 -10.34 11.34
CA GLY A 142 -3.48 -11.77 11.04
C GLY A 142 -2.73 -12.18 9.79
N PHE A 143 -2.03 -11.25 9.14
CA PHE A 143 -1.11 -11.61 8.06
C PHE A 143 0.11 -12.35 8.61
N LYS A 144 0.56 -13.37 7.87
CA LYS A 144 1.74 -14.15 8.21
C LYS A 144 2.74 -14.13 7.07
N ILE A 145 4.03 -14.14 7.40
CA ILE A 145 5.09 -14.28 6.41
C ILE A 145 4.97 -15.66 5.74
N ILE A 146 4.94 -15.65 4.41
CA ILE A 146 4.96 -16.86 3.59
C ILE A 146 6.37 -17.17 3.13
N LYS A 147 7.10 -16.15 2.67
CA LYS A 147 8.48 -16.29 2.20
C LYS A 147 9.19 -14.94 2.13
N GLU A 148 10.51 -14.99 2.15
CA GLU A 148 11.35 -13.89 1.69
C GLU A 148 11.27 -13.81 0.15
N ILE A 149 11.20 -12.61 -0.40
CA ILE A 149 11.20 -12.37 -1.84
C ILE A 149 12.50 -11.66 -2.24
N GLU A 150 12.75 -11.54 -3.54
CA GLU A 150 13.91 -10.83 -4.05
C GLU A 150 14.04 -9.44 -3.42
N PRO A 151 15.26 -9.03 -3.01
CA PRO A 151 15.51 -7.72 -2.43
C PRO A 151 15.05 -6.59 -3.36
N ARG A 152 14.52 -5.53 -2.78
CA ARG A 152 14.15 -4.32 -3.48
C ARG A 152 14.83 -3.13 -2.82
N TYR A 153 15.35 -2.22 -3.62
CA TYR A 153 16.05 -1.03 -3.10
C TYR A 153 17.18 -1.38 -2.10
N GLY A 154 17.86 -2.52 -2.31
CA GLY A 154 18.90 -3.01 -1.41
C GLY A 154 18.42 -3.50 -0.03
N LYS A 155 17.14 -3.73 0.15
CA LYS A 155 16.52 -4.15 1.41
C LYS A 155 15.82 -5.50 1.29
N LYS A 156 15.72 -6.22 2.42
CA LYS A 156 14.92 -7.44 2.52
C LYS A 156 13.45 -7.14 2.46
N TYR A 157 12.71 -7.98 1.74
CA TYR A 157 11.26 -7.95 1.63
C TYR A 157 10.67 -9.32 1.87
N TRP A 158 9.45 -9.36 2.40
CA TRP A 158 8.69 -10.57 2.62
C TRP A 158 7.30 -10.47 2.00
N LEU A 159 6.85 -11.59 1.49
CA LEU A 159 5.46 -11.80 1.12
C LEU A 159 4.70 -12.22 2.37
N TYR A 160 3.64 -11.48 2.68
CA TYR A 160 2.66 -11.79 3.71
C TYR A 160 1.35 -12.22 3.08
N GLU A 161 0.66 -13.15 3.72
CA GLU A 161 -0.65 -13.64 3.28
C GLU A 161 -1.56 -13.86 4.48
N MET A 162 -2.85 -13.69 4.27
CA MET A 162 -3.91 -14.02 5.20
C MET A 162 -5.03 -14.74 4.46
N SER A 163 -5.59 -15.81 5.06
CA SER A 163 -6.84 -16.43 4.60
C SER A 163 -8.03 -15.58 5.04
N LEU A 164 -9.00 -15.40 4.15
CA LEU A 164 -10.18 -14.56 4.36
C LEU A 164 -11.40 -15.32 4.84
#